data_8b30b1eb2b5637c0553aef355b502995
#
_entry.id   8b30b1eb2b5637c0553aef355b502995
#
_cell.length_a   1.000
_cell.length_b   1.000
_cell.length_c   1.000
_cell.angle_alpha   90.00
_cell.angle_beta   90.00
_cell.angle_gamma   90.00
#
_symmetry.space_group_name_H-M   'P 1'
#
loop_
_entity.id
_entity.type
_entity.pdbx_description
1 polymer ?
#
loop_
_entity_poly.entity_id
_entity_poly.type
_entity_poly.pdbx_seq_one_letter_code
_entity_poly.pdbx_strand_id
1 'polypeptide(L)'
;MKITGMKIEKVQIPLKEPFKVAFATVSSLESVLIGVTTEDGLTGYGEAAPFAPVTGETIDGVIAVLELFKQGLMGMNPMDIEAIHAMMDNVIVGNGAAKCAVDLAMYDLMGKSMGQPVYKLLGGCGNVVQNDITIGITSPEAMAAEAKRLVCTEGYRILKIKAGIDYKEDIHAMKLIREAVGPAVRLRVDANQGYSVSSAVCALEGFKEYGIEAVEQCLPHWDMEGSAYIRKKTGGIQIMLDESIHGPVDAARACRLEAADILNIKLMKCGG
;
A
#
# COMPACT_ATOMS: atom_id res chain seq x y z
N MET A 1 5.88 -25.20 20.56
CA MET A 1 5.94 -25.04 19.09
C MET A 1 7.22 -24.32 18.72
N LYS A 2 8.10 -24.95 17.93
CA LYS A 2 9.37 -24.36 17.50
C LYS A 2 9.47 -24.39 15.99
N ILE A 3 10.05 -23.35 15.39
CA ILE A 3 10.30 -23.28 13.97
C ILE A 3 11.42 -24.28 13.60
N THR A 4 11.16 -25.12 12.61
CA THR A 4 12.08 -26.17 12.15
C THR A 4 12.51 -25.99 10.68
N GLY A 5 11.81 -25.15 9.92
CA GLY A 5 12.13 -24.91 8.51
C GLY A 5 11.47 -23.67 7.94
N MET A 6 12.06 -23.18 6.86
CA MET A 6 11.52 -22.09 6.05
C MET A 6 11.83 -22.34 4.59
N LYS A 7 10.80 -22.33 3.75
CA LYS A 7 10.87 -22.39 2.29
C LYS A 7 10.68 -20.98 1.73
N ILE A 8 11.43 -20.62 0.71
CA ILE A 8 11.37 -19.29 0.05
C ILE A 8 11.17 -19.56 -1.44
N GLU A 9 10.14 -18.96 -2.03
CA GLU A 9 9.78 -19.15 -3.43
C GLU A 9 9.45 -17.81 -4.10
N LYS A 10 10.12 -17.54 -5.23
CA LYS A 10 9.76 -16.41 -6.11
C LYS A 10 8.49 -16.78 -6.88
N VAL A 11 7.53 -15.86 -6.91
CA VAL A 11 6.28 -15.99 -7.67
C VAL A 11 6.17 -14.82 -8.64
N GLN A 12 5.75 -15.13 -9.87
CA GLN A 12 5.45 -14.14 -10.89
C GLN A 12 4.09 -14.42 -11.49
N ILE A 13 3.21 -13.42 -11.48
CA ILE A 13 1.84 -13.52 -11.98
C ILE A 13 1.64 -12.45 -13.06
N PRO A 14 1.43 -12.82 -14.32
CA PRO A 14 1.16 -11.86 -15.37
C PRO A 14 -0.19 -11.18 -15.13
N LEU A 15 -0.24 -9.86 -15.35
CA LEU A 15 -1.51 -9.13 -15.34
C LEU A 15 -2.27 -9.37 -16.64
N LYS A 16 -3.60 -9.38 -16.59
CA LYS A 16 -4.47 -9.46 -17.77
C LYS A 16 -4.24 -8.29 -18.72
N GLU A 17 -4.02 -7.10 -18.15
CA GLU A 17 -3.72 -5.87 -18.86
C GLU A 17 -2.64 -5.10 -18.10
N PRO A 18 -1.72 -4.38 -18.79
CA PRO A 18 -0.72 -3.56 -18.12
C PRO A 18 -1.38 -2.46 -17.29
N PHE A 19 -0.90 -2.26 -16.07
CA PHE A 19 -1.38 -1.23 -15.15
C PHE A 19 -0.41 -0.05 -15.11
N LYS A 20 -0.90 1.16 -15.47
CA LYS A 20 -0.09 2.37 -15.55
C LYS A 20 -0.34 3.29 -14.36
N VAL A 21 0.75 3.72 -13.72
CA VAL A 21 0.82 4.77 -12.70
C VAL A 21 1.75 5.88 -13.16
N ALA A 22 1.87 6.98 -12.41
CA ALA A 22 2.65 8.15 -12.82
C ALA A 22 4.11 7.85 -13.18
N PHE A 23 4.75 6.92 -12.47
CA PHE A 23 6.19 6.61 -12.62
C PHE A 23 6.49 5.21 -13.20
N ALA A 24 5.49 4.37 -13.46
CA ALA A 24 5.73 2.99 -13.93
C ALA A 24 4.56 2.41 -14.73
N THR A 25 4.87 1.41 -15.54
CA THR A 25 3.87 0.51 -16.13
C THR A 25 4.20 -0.92 -15.69
N VAL A 26 3.26 -1.57 -15.00
CA VAL A 26 3.42 -2.92 -14.45
C VAL A 26 2.68 -3.90 -15.35
N SER A 27 3.38 -4.92 -15.86
CA SER A 27 2.81 -5.98 -16.70
C SER A 27 2.72 -7.32 -15.98
N SER A 28 3.44 -7.50 -14.87
CA SER A 28 3.38 -8.68 -14.01
C SER A 28 3.59 -8.29 -12.56
N LEU A 29 2.96 -9.02 -11.65
CA LEU A 29 3.27 -8.95 -10.23
C LEU A 29 4.40 -9.95 -9.94
N GLU A 30 5.40 -9.47 -9.20
CA GLU A 30 6.47 -10.32 -8.65
C GLU A 30 6.44 -10.23 -7.13
N SER A 31 6.50 -11.39 -6.47
CA SER A 31 6.55 -11.47 -5.02
C SER A 31 7.39 -12.67 -4.58
N VAL A 32 7.68 -12.73 -3.28
CA VAL A 32 8.34 -13.85 -2.64
C VAL A 32 7.41 -14.44 -1.61
N LEU A 33 6.99 -15.69 -1.81
CA LEU A 33 6.24 -16.46 -0.84
C LEU A 33 7.18 -17.19 0.10
N ILE A 34 6.84 -17.22 1.39
CA ILE A 34 7.52 -18.07 2.37
C ILE A 34 6.54 -19.02 3.03
N GLY A 35 7.03 -20.22 3.34
CA GLY A 35 6.35 -21.19 4.18
C GLY A 35 7.22 -21.53 5.37
N VAL A 36 6.79 -21.17 6.59
CA VAL A 36 7.52 -21.46 7.84
C VAL A 36 6.88 -22.64 8.52
N THR A 37 7.67 -23.70 8.75
CA THR A 37 7.20 -24.97 9.31
C THR A 37 7.67 -25.12 10.76
N THR A 38 6.80 -25.67 11.61
CA THR A 38 7.08 -25.94 13.02
C THR A 38 7.25 -27.44 13.29
N GLU A 39 7.80 -27.79 14.47
CA GLU A 39 7.98 -29.18 14.93
C GLU A 39 6.67 -29.96 14.99
N ASP A 40 5.53 -29.26 15.17
CA ASP A 40 4.19 -29.84 15.22
C ASP A 40 3.60 -30.11 13.82
N GLY A 41 4.37 -29.81 12.76
CA GLY A 41 3.98 -30.02 11.36
C GLY A 41 3.07 -28.92 10.79
N LEU A 42 2.79 -27.85 11.53
CA LEU A 42 2.05 -26.69 10.99
C LEU A 42 2.96 -25.88 10.07
N THR A 43 2.37 -25.32 9.02
CA THR A 43 3.05 -24.38 8.13
C THR A 43 2.27 -23.07 8.06
N GLY A 44 2.93 -21.97 8.38
CA GLY A 44 2.43 -20.60 8.18
C GLY A 44 3.00 -20.00 6.92
N TYR A 45 2.18 -19.24 6.22
CA TYR A 45 2.52 -18.60 4.96
C TYR A 45 2.61 -17.09 5.11
N GLY A 46 3.59 -16.49 4.42
CA GLY A 46 3.71 -15.05 4.31
C GLY A 46 4.19 -14.65 2.91
N GLU A 47 3.96 -13.41 2.56
CA GLU A 47 4.31 -12.86 1.26
C GLU A 47 5.10 -11.56 1.43
N ALA A 48 6.22 -11.46 0.74
CA ALA A 48 6.94 -10.21 0.53
C ALA A 48 6.64 -9.68 -0.87
N ALA A 49 6.08 -8.49 -0.96
CA ALA A 49 5.75 -7.82 -2.22
C ALA A 49 6.58 -6.52 -2.37
N PRO A 50 7.90 -6.60 -2.61
CA PRO A 50 8.72 -5.42 -2.79
C PRO A 50 8.32 -4.70 -4.07
N PHE A 51 8.39 -3.37 -4.02
CA PHE A 51 8.24 -2.53 -5.20
C PHE A 51 9.28 -1.41 -5.13
N ALA A 52 10.36 -1.56 -5.89
CA ALA A 52 11.56 -0.72 -5.77
C ALA A 52 11.30 0.80 -5.73
N PRO A 53 10.37 1.38 -6.52
CA PRO A 53 10.05 2.80 -6.44
C PRO A 53 9.35 3.23 -5.13
N VAL A 54 8.83 2.29 -4.34
CA VAL A 54 8.11 2.56 -3.08
C VAL A 54 8.91 2.10 -1.87
N THR A 55 9.36 0.83 -1.86
CA THR A 55 10.06 0.24 -0.71
C THR A 55 11.59 0.33 -0.80
N GLY A 56 12.13 0.61 -1.99
CA GLY A 56 13.58 0.56 -2.23
C GLY A 56 14.14 -0.86 -2.30
N GLU A 57 13.29 -1.88 -2.23
CA GLU A 57 13.70 -3.28 -2.22
C GLU A 57 13.48 -3.94 -3.59
N THR A 58 14.30 -4.94 -3.89
CA THR A 58 14.17 -5.81 -5.07
C THR A 58 13.86 -7.24 -4.65
N ILE A 59 13.32 -8.03 -5.57
CA ILE A 59 13.00 -9.45 -5.33
C ILE A 59 14.24 -10.23 -4.84
N ASP A 60 15.37 -10.07 -5.52
CA ASP A 60 16.61 -10.78 -5.15
C ASP A 60 17.16 -10.31 -3.81
N GLY A 61 17.05 -9.02 -3.51
CA GLY A 61 17.40 -8.45 -2.20
C GLY A 61 16.54 -9.04 -1.08
N VAL A 62 15.23 -9.11 -1.30
CA VAL A 62 14.29 -9.73 -0.34
C VAL A 62 14.62 -11.20 -0.10
N ILE A 63 14.92 -11.97 -1.16
CA ILE A 63 15.32 -13.40 -1.00
C ILE A 63 16.59 -13.51 -0.16
N ALA A 64 17.62 -12.68 -0.43
CA ALA A 64 18.85 -12.68 0.34
C ALA A 64 18.59 -12.34 1.83
N VAL A 65 17.76 -11.38 2.13
CA VAL A 65 17.38 -11.00 3.50
C VAL A 65 16.59 -12.12 4.19
N LEU A 66 15.66 -12.75 3.49
CA LEU A 66 14.89 -13.88 4.03
C LEU A 66 15.78 -15.08 4.36
N GLU A 67 16.84 -15.35 3.59
CA GLU A 67 17.82 -16.38 3.92
C GLU A 67 18.62 -16.05 5.20
N LEU A 68 18.89 -14.76 5.47
CA LEU A 68 19.47 -14.34 6.75
C LEU A 68 18.48 -14.58 7.91
N PHE A 69 17.23 -14.18 7.74
CA PHE A 69 16.19 -14.38 8.75
C PHE A 69 15.94 -15.86 9.04
N LYS A 70 15.98 -16.72 8.03
CA LYS A 70 15.84 -18.17 8.17
C LYS A 70 16.80 -18.73 9.22
N GLN A 71 18.06 -18.30 9.23
CA GLN A 71 19.04 -18.76 10.21
C GLN A 71 18.66 -18.35 11.64
N GLY A 72 18.20 -17.09 11.84
CA GLY A 72 17.80 -16.56 13.14
C GLY A 72 16.49 -17.16 13.67
N LEU A 73 15.58 -17.55 12.77
CA LEU A 73 14.26 -18.08 13.12
C LEU A 73 14.30 -19.52 13.65
N MET A 74 15.32 -20.32 13.28
CA MET A 74 15.38 -21.73 13.69
C MET A 74 15.36 -21.88 15.21
N GLY A 75 14.41 -22.68 15.70
CA GLY A 75 14.21 -22.95 17.12
C GLY A 75 13.43 -21.89 17.89
N MET A 76 13.13 -20.73 17.29
CA MET A 76 12.25 -19.72 17.91
C MET A 76 10.80 -20.23 17.99
N ASN A 77 10.06 -19.68 18.94
CA ASN A 77 8.62 -19.93 19.05
C ASN A 77 7.88 -18.86 18.21
N PRO A 78 7.08 -19.25 17.19
CA PRO A 78 6.37 -18.29 16.35
C PRO A 78 5.34 -17.42 17.08
N MET A 79 5.00 -17.77 18.34
CA MET A 79 4.10 -16.96 19.19
C MET A 79 4.81 -15.75 19.80
N ASP A 80 6.15 -15.74 19.82
CA ASP A 80 6.97 -14.67 20.43
C ASP A 80 7.26 -13.57 19.41
N ILE A 81 6.20 -12.92 18.88
CA ILE A 81 6.23 -11.94 17.79
C ILE A 81 7.26 -10.84 18.05
N GLU A 82 7.26 -10.24 19.25
CA GLU A 82 8.21 -9.17 19.61
C GLU A 82 9.67 -9.63 19.54
N ALA A 83 9.96 -10.85 20.00
CA ALA A 83 11.31 -11.41 19.92
C ALA A 83 11.76 -11.67 18.48
N ILE A 84 10.83 -12.09 17.61
CA ILE A 84 11.09 -12.29 16.18
C ILE A 84 11.35 -10.96 15.50
N HIS A 85 10.55 -9.93 15.75
CA HIS A 85 10.81 -8.58 15.23
C HIS A 85 12.14 -8.03 15.72
N ALA A 86 12.46 -8.15 17.01
CA ALA A 86 13.74 -7.73 17.56
C ALA A 86 14.93 -8.47 16.89
N MET A 87 14.79 -9.77 16.61
CA MET A 87 15.80 -10.52 15.87
C MET A 87 15.98 -9.96 14.46
N MET A 88 14.89 -9.76 13.72
CA MET A 88 14.94 -9.22 12.35
C MET A 88 15.55 -7.80 12.31
N ASP A 89 15.20 -6.95 13.26
CA ASP A 89 15.71 -5.58 13.36
C ASP A 89 17.20 -5.53 13.69
N ASN A 90 17.68 -6.47 14.49
CA ASN A 90 19.12 -6.61 14.80
C ASN A 90 19.92 -7.17 13.60
N VAL A 91 19.29 -7.96 12.72
CA VAL A 91 19.95 -8.52 11.53
C VAL A 91 20.14 -7.45 10.46
N ILE A 92 19.10 -6.65 10.18
CA ILE A 92 19.16 -5.66 9.10
C ILE A 92 18.17 -4.49 9.32
N VAL A 93 18.63 -3.29 9.00
CA VAL A 93 17.81 -2.06 9.02
C VAL A 93 16.89 -2.02 7.79
N GLY A 94 15.66 -1.51 7.95
CA GLY A 94 14.69 -1.42 6.85
C GLY A 94 14.20 -2.81 6.41
N ASN A 95 14.15 -3.04 5.10
CA ASN A 95 13.71 -4.32 4.51
C ASN A 95 12.30 -4.73 4.96
N GLY A 96 11.38 -3.78 4.87
CA GLY A 96 10.00 -3.93 5.34
C GLY A 96 9.26 -5.08 4.66
N ALA A 97 9.46 -5.29 3.35
CA ALA A 97 8.79 -6.36 2.63
C ALA A 97 9.23 -7.76 3.14
N ALA A 98 10.53 -7.95 3.38
CA ALA A 98 11.03 -9.21 3.92
C ALA A 98 10.53 -9.46 5.36
N LYS A 99 10.56 -8.43 6.22
CA LYS A 99 10.03 -8.50 7.60
C LYS A 99 8.54 -8.81 7.61
N CYS A 100 7.78 -8.14 6.76
CA CYS A 100 6.35 -8.36 6.60
C CYS A 100 6.02 -9.81 6.25
N ALA A 101 6.77 -10.44 5.34
CA ALA A 101 6.55 -11.84 5.01
C ALA A 101 6.70 -12.76 6.24
N VAL A 102 7.73 -12.52 7.06
CA VAL A 102 7.93 -13.29 8.30
C VAL A 102 6.79 -13.03 9.28
N ASP A 103 6.43 -11.77 9.51
CA ASP A 103 5.33 -11.38 10.40
C ASP A 103 4.01 -12.07 10.00
N LEU A 104 3.64 -12.00 8.73
CA LEU A 104 2.43 -12.67 8.20
C LEU A 104 2.47 -14.18 8.43
N ALA A 105 3.62 -14.83 8.22
CA ALA A 105 3.77 -16.26 8.46
C ALA A 105 3.61 -16.62 9.95
N MET A 106 4.08 -15.76 10.86
CA MET A 106 3.90 -15.96 12.31
C MET A 106 2.43 -15.84 12.71
N TYR A 107 1.74 -14.79 12.23
CA TYR A 107 0.30 -14.65 12.50
C TYR A 107 -0.53 -15.79 11.89
N ASP A 108 -0.16 -16.29 10.72
CA ASP A 108 -0.83 -17.46 10.11
C ASP A 108 -0.61 -18.73 10.94
N LEU A 109 0.60 -18.98 11.47
CA LEU A 109 0.89 -20.04 12.42
C LEU A 109 0.07 -19.90 13.71
N MET A 110 0.00 -18.69 14.26
CA MET A 110 -0.79 -18.39 15.44
C MET A 110 -2.26 -18.71 15.21
N GLY A 111 -2.84 -18.23 14.10
CA GLY A 111 -4.22 -18.51 13.73
C GLY A 111 -4.51 -19.99 13.59
N LYS A 112 -3.65 -20.72 12.88
CA LYS A 112 -3.75 -22.17 12.67
C LYS A 112 -3.65 -22.95 13.98
N SER A 113 -2.69 -22.60 14.84
CA SER A 113 -2.50 -23.27 16.13
C SER A 113 -3.68 -23.09 17.09
N MET A 114 -4.35 -21.93 17.03
CA MET A 114 -5.51 -21.61 17.87
C MET A 114 -6.85 -21.97 17.21
N GLY A 115 -6.85 -22.41 15.95
CA GLY A 115 -8.08 -22.67 15.19
C GLY A 115 -8.93 -21.42 14.98
N GLN A 116 -8.32 -20.23 14.93
CA GLN A 116 -9.00 -18.95 14.79
C GLN A 116 -8.43 -18.14 13.61
N PRO A 117 -9.29 -17.42 12.86
CA PRO A 117 -8.80 -16.51 11.84
C PRO A 117 -8.05 -15.31 12.47
N VAL A 118 -6.99 -14.84 11.80
CA VAL A 118 -6.11 -13.79 12.31
C VAL A 118 -6.87 -12.53 12.74
N TYR A 119 -7.89 -12.12 11.98
CA TYR A 119 -8.66 -10.93 12.34
C TYR A 119 -9.33 -11.03 13.71
N LYS A 120 -9.69 -12.24 14.16
CA LYS A 120 -10.23 -12.48 15.52
C LYS A 120 -9.13 -12.34 16.58
N LEU A 121 -7.93 -12.84 16.30
CA LEU A 121 -6.78 -12.69 17.20
C LEU A 121 -6.40 -11.22 17.39
N LEU A 122 -6.57 -10.41 16.36
CA LEU A 122 -6.34 -8.96 16.38
C LEU A 122 -7.53 -8.15 16.95
N GLY A 123 -8.55 -8.81 17.50
CA GLY A 123 -9.71 -8.15 18.12
C GLY A 123 -10.79 -7.70 17.13
N GLY A 124 -10.74 -8.16 15.90
CA GLY A 124 -11.74 -7.81 14.87
C GLY A 124 -13.13 -8.36 15.20
N CYS A 125 -14.16 -7.51 15.13
CA CYS A 125 -15.55 -7.88 15.39
C CYS A 125 -16.32 -8.26 14.11
N GLY A 126 -15.84 -7.90 12.94
CA GLY A 126 -16.46 -8.16 11.63
C GLY A 126 -15.51 -8.82 10.64
N ASN A 127 -16.08 -9.41 9.61
CA ASN A 127 -15.34 -10.06 8.51
C ASN A 127 -15.56 -9.38 7.15
N VAL A 128 -16.15 -8.18 7.16
CA VAL A 128 -16.42 -7.37 5.95
C VAL A 128 -15.79 -6.01 6.11
N VAL A 129 -15.05 -5.60 5.08
CA VAL A 129 -14.50 -4.25 4.96
C VAL A 129 -14.91 -3.67 3.60
N GLN A 130 -15.16 -2.36 3.57
CA GLN A 130 -15.39 -1.64 2.33
C GLN A 130 -14.05 -1.28 1.70
N ASN A 131 -13.90 -1.61 0.43
CA ASN A 131 -12.70 -1.30 -0.35
C ASN A 131 -13.02 -0.36 -1.51
N ASP A 132 -12.01 0.33 -2.04
CA ASP A 132 -12.07 1.02 -3.32
C ASP A 132 -11.53 0.14 -4.46
N ILE A 133 -11.79 0.57 -5.69
CA ILE A 133 -11.17 0.01 -6.89
C ILE A 133 -10.37 1.10 -7.61
N THR A 134 -9.18 0.73 -8.10
CA THR A 134 -8.28 1.67 -8.74
C THR A 134 -8.47 1.69 -10.26
N ILE A 135 -8.56 2.89 -10.84
CA ILE A 135 -8.54 3.16 -12.28
C ILE A 135 -7.16 3.70 -12.64
N GLY A 136 -6.47 3.00 -13.56
CA GLY A 136 -5.15 3.41 -14.08
C GLY A 136 -5.24 4.61 -15.02
N ILE A 137 -4.09 5.24 -15.29
CA ILE A 137 -4.00 6.42 -16.17
C ILE A 137 -4.17 5.99 -17.63
N THR A 138 -5.24 6.51 -18.27
CA THR A 138 -5.52 6.43 -19.71
C THR A 138 -6.09 7.75 -20.20
N SER A 139 -6.77 7.81 -21.36
CA SER A 139 -7.47 9.03 -21.73
C SER A 139 -8.62 9.36 -20.76
N PRO A 140 -8.94 10.63 -20.51
CA PRO A 140 -10.03 11.03 -19.63
C PRO A 140 -11.37 10.35 -19.94
N GLU A 141 -11.68 10.18 -21.21
CA GLU A 141 -12.91 9.54 -21.68
C GLU A 141 -12.91 8.03 -21.36
N ALA A 142 -11.78 7.35 -21.54
CA ALA A 142 -11.64 5.93 -21.23
C ALA A 142 -11.73 5.70 -19.70
N MET A 143 -11.13 6.57 -18.89
CA MET A 143 -11.23 6.53 -17.43
C MET A 143 -12.69 6.72 -16.97
N ALA A 144 -13.42 7.67 -17.58
CA ALA A 144 -14.83 7.91 -17.27
C ALA A 144 -15.72 6.71 -17.67
N ALA A 145 -15.44 6.10 -18.82
CA ALA A 145 -16.17 4.90 -19.27
C ALA A 145 -15.94 3.71 -18.32
N GLU A 146 -14.68 3.50 -17.89
CA GLU A 146 -14.34 2.46 -16.93
C GLU A 146 -14.96 2.74 -15.55
N ALA A 147 -14.91 3.98 -15.06
CA ALA A 147 -15.58 4.39 -13.82
C ALA A 147 -17.07 4.04 -13.84
N LYS A 148 -17.76 4.40 -14.95
CA LYS A 148 -19.17 4.08 -15.12
C LYS A 148 -19.42 2.56 -15.12
N ARG A 149 -18.59 1.80 -15.81
CA ARG A 149 -18.67 0.33 -15.84
C ARG A 149 -18.55 -0.28 -14.45
N LEU A 150 -17.52 0.13 -13.69
CA LEU A 150 -17.26 -0.36 -12.33
C LEU A 150 -18.43 -0.04 -11.37
N VAL A 151 -19.00 1.15 -11.46
CA VAL A 151 -20.12 1.56 -10.60
C VAL A 151 -21.43 0.86 -11.00
N CYS A 152 -21.74 0.85 -12.29
CA CYS A 152 -23.06 0.36 -12.77
C CYS A 152 -23.12 -1.17 -12.87
N THR A 153 -22.00 -1.83 -13.21
CA THR A 153 -21.96 -3.27 -13.46
C THR A 153 -21.45 -4.06 -12.27
N GLU A 154 -20.43 -3.54 -11.57
CA GLU A 154 -19.79 -4.23 -10.45
C GLU A 154 -20.21 -3.68 -9.07
N GLY A 155 -20.90 -2.53 -9.04
CA GLY A 155 -21.49 -1.99 -7.82
C GLY A 155 -20.52 -1.24 -6.90
N TYR A 156 -19.31 -0.90 -7.36
CA TYR A 156 -18.36 -0.11 -6.57
C TYR A 156 -18.93 1.26 -6.19
N ARG A 157 -18.62 1.71 -4.98
CA ARG A 157 -19.07 3.00 -4.44
C ARG A 157 -17.91 3.94 -4.08
N ILE A 158 -16.69 3.45 -4.14
CA ILE A 158 -15.47 4.21 -3.91
C ILE A 158 -14.53 3.90 -5.07
N LEU A 159 -14.07 4.94 -5.76
CA LEU A 159 -13.09 4.84 -6.84
C LEU A 159 -11.80 5.56 -6.44
N LYS A 160 -10.66 4.92 -6.67
CA LYS A 160 -9.33 5.51 -6.58
C LYS A 160 -8.82 5.77 -8.00
N ILE A 161 -8.50 7.01 -8.33
CA ILE A 161 -8.14 7.45 -9.68
C ILE A 161 -6.65 7.77 -9.72
N LYS A 162 -5.90 7.11 -10.57
CA LYS A 162 -4.49 7.43 -10.79
C LYS A 162 -4.36 8.71 -11.60
N ALA A 163 -3.44 9.58 -11.19
CA ALA A 163 -3.16 10.91 -11.73
C ALA A 163 -1.66 11.23 -11.62
N GLY A 164 -1.25 12.48 -11.84
CA GLY A 164 0.10 12.95 -11.54
C GLY A 164 0.99 13.14 -12.77
N ILE A 165 0.49 13.01 -14.00
CA ILE A 165 1.26 13.26 -15.22
C ILE A 165 1.06 14.70 -15.71
N ASP A 166 -0.17 15.11 -15.90
CA ASP A 166 -0.55 16.48 -16.28
C ASP A 166 -1.80 16.89 -15.49
N TYR A 167 -1.64 17.85 -14.58
CA TYR A 167 -2.72 18.28 -13.72
C TYR A 167 -3.96 18.82 -14.46
N LYS A 168 -3.81 19.33 -15.69
CA LYS A 168 -4.94 19.82 -16.50
C LYS A 168 -5.77 18.65 -17.03
N GLU A 169 -5.11 17.64 -17.56
CA GLU A 169 -5.73 16.39 -18.00
C GLU A 169 -6.38 15.67 -16.81
N ASP A 170 -5.70 15.68 -15.65
CA ASP A 170 -6.21 15.07 -14.43
C ASP A 170 -7.51 15.77 -13.96
N ILE A 171 -7.58 17.12 -13.99
CA ILE A 171 -8.81 17.88 -13.68
C ILE A 171 -9.91 17.53 -14.68
N HIS A 172 -9.56 17.44 -15.98
CA HIS A 172 -10.53 17.08 -17.01
C HIS A 172 -11.07 15.66 -16.80
N ALA A 173 -10.20 14.70 -16.47
CA ALA A 173 -10.60 13.35 -16.13
C ALA A 173 -11.56 13.31 -14.93
N MET A 174 -11.26 14.06 -13.84
CA MET A 174 -12.16 14.12 -12.68
C MET A 174 -13.54 14.66 -13.03
N LYS A 175 -13.60 15.67 -13.90
CA LYS A 175 -14.88 16.18 -14.42
C LYS A 175 -15.68 15.07 -15.10
N LEU A 176 -15.10 14.42 -16.10
CA LEU A 176 -15.80 13.38 -16.89
C LEU A 176 -16.20 12.19 -16.01
N ILE A 177 -15.33 11.77 -15.09
CA ILE A 177 -15.64 10.69 -14.14
C ILE A 177 -16.82 11.08 -13.26
N ARG A 178 -16.81 12.28 -12.68
CA ARG A 178 -17.91 12.77 -11.82
C ARG A 178 -19.23 12.83 -12.57
N GLU A 179 -19.23 13.31 -13.81
CA GLU A 179 -20.41 13.33 -14.68
C GLU A 179 -20.91 11.91 -14.97
N ALA A 180 -20.01 10.95 -15.19
CA ALA A 180 -20.35 9.57 -15.52
C ALA A 180 -20.92 8.75 -14.34
N VAL A 181 -20.43 8.99 -13.10
CA VAL A 181 -20.79 8.19 -11.91
C VAL A 181 -21.76 8.87 -10.95
N GLY A 182 -22.00 10.17 -11.13
CA GLY A 182 -22.90 10.95 -10.27
C GLY A 182 -22.30 11.33 -8.90
N PRO A 183 -23.03 12.11 -8.07
CA PRO A 183 -22.50 12.67 -6.84
C PRO A 183 -22.38 11.68 -5.67
N ALA A 184 -23.03 10.53 -5.73
CA ALA A 184 -23.07 9.56 -4.64
C ALA A 184 -21.82 8.67 -4.54
N VAL A 185 -21.00 8.62 -5.61
CA VAL A 185 -19.76 7.83 -5.65
C VAL A 185 -18.63 8.66 -5.03
N ARG A 186 -17.92 8.06 -4.08
CA ARG A 186 -16.73 8.67 -3.44
C ARG A 186 -15.55 8.57 -4.38
N LEU A 187 -14.86 9.67 -4.62
CA LEU A 187 -13.69 9.74 -5.49
C LEU A 187 -12.45 10.11 -4.66
N ARG A 188 -11.38 9.35 -4.83
CA ARG A 188 -10.04 9.61 -4.32
C ARG A 188 -9.07 9.67 -5.48
N VAL A 189 -8.06 10.49 -5.38
CA VAL A 189 -7.01 10.61 -6.40
C VAL A 189 -5.68 10.16 -5.81
N ASP A 190 -4.86 9.48 -6.60
CA ASP A 190 -3.51 9.12 -6.22
C ASP A 190 -2.54 9.61 -7.31
N ALA A 191 -1.75 10.61 -6.94
CA ALA A 191 -0.81 11.25 -7.85
C ALA A 191 0.56 10.56 -7.89
N ASN A 192 0.81 9.60 -7.02
CA ASN A 192 2.06 8.81 -6.94
C ASN A 192 3.32 9.69 -7.13
N GLN A 193 3.43 10.76 -6.34
CA GLN A 193 4.59 11.69 -6.35
C GLN A 193 4.73 12.53 -7.64
N GLY A 194 3.73 12.55 -8.52
CA GLY A 194 3.87 13.12 -9.88
C GLY A 194 3.81 14.64 -9.97
N TYR A 195 3.38 15.32 -8.92
CA TYR A 195 3.25 16.78 -8.96
C TYR A 195 4.45 17.52 -8.35
N SER A 196 4.72 18.72 -8.87
CA SER A 196 5.43 19.77 -8.14
C SER A 196 4.47 20.48 -7.17
N VAL A 197 4.98 21.25 -6.21
CA VAL A 197 4.15 22.05 -5.31
C VAL A 197 3.16 22.94 -6.07
N SER A 198 3.63 23.62 -7.15
CA SER A 198 2.79 24.50 -7.95
C SER A 198 1.68 23.76 -8.71
N SER A 199 2.01 22.64 -9.35
CA SER A 199 1.00 21.83 -10.07
C SER A 199 0.03 21.16 -9.11
N ALA A 200 0.49 20.72 -7.92
CA ALA A 200 -0.38 20.19 -6.88
C ALA A 200 -1.41 21.20 -6.39
N VAL A 201 -1.01 22.46 -6.15
CA VAL A 201 -1.96 23.53 -5.80
C VAL A 201 -3.00 23.72 -6.89
N CYS A 202 -2.58 23.78 -8.18
CA CYS A 202 -3.54 23.92 -9.29
C CYS A 202 -4.48 22.72 -9.40
N ALA A 203 -3.95 21.49 -9.28
CA ALA A 203 -4.75 20.26 -9.32
C ALA A 203 -5.79 20.24 -8.21
N LEU A 204 -5.38 20.47 -6.96
CA LEU A 204 -6.25 20.44 -5.79
C LEU A 204 -7.36 21.48 -5.87
N GLU A 205 -7.05 22.71 -6.33
CA GLU A 205 -8.09 23.74 -6.53
C GLU A 205 -9.12 23.29 -7.59
N GLY A 206 -8.68 22.69 -8.71
CA GLY A 206 -9.59 22.17 -9.73
C GLY A 206 -10.41 20.96 -9.26
N PHE A 207 -9.84 20.09 -8.43
CA PHE A 207 -10.52 18.90 -7.91
C PHE A 207 -11.68 19.22 -6.94
N LYS A 208 -11.67 20.39 -6.29
CA LYS A 208 -12.76 20.82 -5.39
C LYS A 208 -14.11 20.83 -6.06
N GLU A 209 -14.17 21.23 -7.33
CA GLU A 209 -15.42 21.33 -8.10
C GLU A 209 -16.07 19.94 -8.30
N TYR A 210 -15.28 18.88 -8.26
CA TYR A 210 -15.74 17.52 -8.53
C TYR A 210 -15.91 16.66 -7.27
N GLY A 211 -15.81 17.26 -6.08
CA GLY A 211 -16.04 16.60 -4.81
C GLY A 211 -15.07 15.43 -4.55
N ILE A 212 -13.77 15.67 -4.83
CA ILE A 212 -12.72 14.71 -4.50
C ILE A 212 -12.52 14.69 -2.98
N GLU A 213 -12.60 13.51 -2.37
CA GLU A 213 -12.51 13.31 -0.93
C GLU A 213 -11.08 13.49 -0.42
N ALA A 214 -10.13 12.86 -1.08
CA ALA A 214 -8.72 12.85 -0.70
C ALA A 214 -7.80 12.76 -1.91
N VAL A 215 -6.61 13.33 -1.78
CA VAL A 215 -5.53 13.17 -2.76
C VAL A 215 -4.30 12.58 -2.06
N GLU A 216 -3.86 11.45 -2.60
CA GLU A 216 -2.75 10.66 -2.08
C GLU A 216 -1.45 11.04 -2.77
N GLN A 217 -0.38 11.18 -1.98
CA GLN A 217 1.01 11.39 -2.36
C GLN A 217 1.19 12.34 -3.55
N CYS A 218 0.79 13.58 -3.39
CA CYS A 218 0.91 14.61 -4.43
C CYS A 218 2.37 14.82 -4.84
N LEU A 219 3.27 14.92 -3.86
CA LEU A 219 4.66 15.35 -3.99
C LEU A 219 5.63 14.19 -3.79
N PRO A 220 6.91 14.34 -4.22
CA PRO A 220 7.96 13.36 -3.91
C PRO A 220 7.99 12.99 -2.43
N HIS A 221 8.25 11.72 -2.12
CA HIS A 221 8.16 11.15 -0.76
C HIS A 221 8.97 11.89 0.30
N TRP A 222 10.07 12.53 -0.08
CA TRP A 222 10.93 13.29 0.83
C TRP A 222 10.40 14.68 1.18
N ASP A 223 9.43 15.24 0.37
CA ASP A 223 8.93 16.62 0.51
C ASP A 223 7.69 16.72 1.42
N MET A 224 7.88 16.37 2.69
CA MET A 224 6.80 16.51 3.69
C MET A 224 6.48 17.99 4.01
N GLU A 225 7.45 18.87 3.92
CA GLU A 225 7.27 20.32 4.09
C GLU A 225 6.40 20.91 2.99
N GLY A 226 6.62 20.48 1.74
CA GLY A 226 5.75 20.82 0.61
C GLY A 226 4.34 20.28 0.81
N SER A 227 4.19 19.05 1.33
CA SER A 227 2.88 18.48 1.64
C SER A 227 2.13 19.29 2.71
N ALA A 228 2.81 19.72 3.77
CA ALA A 228 2.25 20.62 4.78
C ALA A 228 1.81 21.95 4.16
N TYR A 229 2.60 22.49 3.24
CA TYR A 229 2.25 23.73 2.53
C TYR A 229 0.99 23.57 1.67
N ILE A 230 0.92 22.55 0.81
CA ILE A 230 -0.26 22.34 -0.06
C ILE A 230 -1.52 22.07 0.77
N ARG A 231 -1.41 21.29 1.86
CA ARG A 231 -2.52 21.04 2.78
C ARG A 231 -3.12 22.32 3.36
N LYS A 232 -2.26 23.22 3.85
CA LYS A 232 -2.70 24.52 4.39
C LYS A 232 -3.23 25.45 3.30
N LYS A 233 -2.61 25.44 2.11
CA LYS A 233 -2.93 26.36 1.02
C LYS A 233 -4.27 26.03 0.37
N THR A 234 -4.54 24.75 0.15
CA THR A 234 -5.69 24.35 -0.67
C THR A 234 -6.96 24.07 0.13
N GLY A 235 -6.91 23.60 1.36
CA GLY A 235 -8.05 23.33 2.24
C GLY A 235 -9.26 22.64 1.59
N GLY A 236 -10.00 21.85 2.32
CA GLY A 236 -11.25 21.23 1.82
C GLY A 236 -11.09 19.88 1.10
N ILE A 237 -9.86 19.49 0.73
CA ILE A 237 -9.52 18.13 0.26
C ILE A 237 -8.51 17.55 1.25
N GLN A 238 -8.72 16.32 1.68
CA GLN A 238 -7.79 15.64 2.58
C GLN A 238 -6.51 15.25 1.85
N ILE A 239 -5.35 15.50 2.46
CA ILE A 239 -4.06 15.05 1.96
C ILE A 239 -3.70 13.73 2.63
N MET A 240 -3.38 12.72 1.81
CA MET A 240 -2.92 11.42 2.26
C MET A 240 -1.44 11.24 1.88
N LEU A 241 -0.63 10.70 2.80
CA LEU A 241 0.75 10.29 2.55
C LEU A 241 0.85 8.77 2.48
N ASP A 242 1.47 8.26 1.42
CA ASP A 242 1.77 6.85 1.19
C ASP A 242 3.29 6.61 1.17
N GLU A 243 3.96 6.95 0.08
CA GLU A 243 5.39 6.69 -0.12
C GLU A 243 6.28 7.47 0.86
N SER A 244 5.74 8.50 1.50
CA SER A 244 6.44 9.23 2.58
C SER A 244 6.43 8.51 3.93
N ILE A 245 5.63 7.47 4.11
CA ILE A 245 5.40 6.82 5.40
C ILE A 245 5.83 5.35 5.33
N HIS A 246 7.00 5.04 5.88
CA HIS A 246 7.51 3.67 5.98
C HIS A 246 7.45 3.10 7.40
N GLY A 247 7.27 3.97 8.41
CA GLY A 247 7.20 3.50 9.79
C GLY A 247 6.77 4.59 10.78
N PRO A 248 6.82 4.28 12.09
CA PRO A 248 6.38 5.20 13.14
C PRO A 248 7.15 6.52 13.19
N VAL A 249 8.42 6.52 12.81
CA VAL A 249 9.27 7.74 12.78
C VAL A 249 8.76 8.71 11.73
N ASP A 250 8.44 8.20 10.53
CA ASP A 250 7.89 9.02 9.45
C ASP A 250 6.50 9.55 9.81
N ALA A 251 5.66 8.70 10.39
CA ALA A 251 4.34 9.09 10.87
C ALA A 251 4.43 10.23 11.92
N ALA A 252 5.34 10.10 12.89
CA ALA A 252 5.58 11.14 13.90
C ALA A 252 6.11 12.45 13.27
N ARG A 253 6.96 12.36 12.23
CA ARG A 253 7.41 13.53 11.47
C ARG A 253 6.26 14.19 10.73
N ALA A 254 5.44 13.41 10.01
CA ALA A 254 4.27 13.91 9.29
C ALA A 254 3.28 14.64 10.23
N CYS A 255 3.03 14.08 11.41
CA CYS A 255 2.20 14.71 12.44
C CYS A 255 2.80 16.04 12.94
N ARG A 256 4.08 16.08 13.25
CA ARG A 256 4.76 17.33 13.71
C ARG A 256 4.72 18.44 12.67
N LEU A 257 4.83 18.09 11.40
CA LEU A 257 4.77 19.04 10.29
C LEU A 257 3.34 19.39 9.87
N GLU A 258 2.34 18.68 10.39
CA GLU A 258 0.95 18.76 9.92
C GLU A 258 0.84 18.49 8.40
N ALA A 259 1.64 17.53 7.90
CA ALA A 259 1.82 17.30 6.47
C ALA A 259 0.66 16.53 5.82
N ALA A 260 -0.20 15.88 6.60
CA ALA A 260 -1.30 15.07 6.09
C ALA A 260 -2.50 15.04 7.03
N ASP A 261 -3.64 14.64 6.49
CA ASP A 261 -4.88 14.30 7.20
C ASP A 261 -5.00 12.78 7.36
N ILE A 262 -4.40 12.02 6.44
CA ILE A 262 -4.49 10.56 6.35
C ILE A 262 -3.08 9.99 6.11
N LEU A 263 -2.75 8.88 6.80
CA LEU A 263 -1.55 8.10 6.55
C LEU A 263 -1.95 6.74 5.95
N ASN A 264 -1.39 6.40 4.79
CA ASN A 264 -1.61 5.10 4.17
C ASN A 264 -0.60 4.09 4.69
N ILE A 265 -1.07 3.12 5.46
CA ILE A 265 -0.26 2.04 6.02
C ILE A 265 -0.25 0.87 5.04
N LYS A 266 0.96 0.42 4.65
CA LYS A 266 1.18 -0.83 3.92
C LYS A 266 2.13 -1.69 4.73
N LEU A 267 1.73 -2.93 5.01
CA LEU A 267 2.55 -3.86 5.80
C LEU A 267 3.93 -4.08 5.18
N MET A 268 4.02 -4.11 3.85
CA MET A 268 5.31 -4.22 3.14
C MET A 268 6.24 -3.02 3.38
N LYS A 269 5.74 -1.85 3.78
CA LYS A 269 6.56 -0.68 4.13
C LYS A 269 7.00 -0.73 5.58
N CYS A 270 6.08 -1.00 6.49
CA CYS A 270 6.35 -0.95 7.93
C CYS A 270 6.93 -2.25 8.52
N GLY A 271 6.87 -3.36 7.80
CA GLY A 271 7.48 -4.61 8.24
C GLY A 271 6.54 -5.59 8.95
N GLY A 272 5.24 -5.28 8.95
CA GLY A 272 4.21 -6.11 9.57
C GLY A 272 3.38 -5.36 10.59
#